data_4f542bc44257a89abd7f102a5c3e3157
#
_entry.id   4f542bc44257a89abd7f102a5c3e3157
#
_cell.length_a   1.000
_cell.length_b   1.000
_cell.length_c   1.000
_cell.angle_alpha   90.00
_cell.angle_beta   90.00
_cell.angle_gamma   90.00
#
_symmetry.space_group_name_H-M   'P 1'
#
loop_
_entity.id
_entity.type
_entity.pdbx_description
1 polymer ?
#
loop_
_entity_poly.entity_id
_entity_poly.type
_entity_poly.pdbx_seq_one_letter_code
_entity_poly.pdbx_strand_id
1 'polypeptide(L)'
;VGTGRAAQRGIIVRSQETLEKVRDINTVVFDKTGTITTGEMSVSEVLPVEGMSATDVLALAAAVEYGSEHPIGAAIVKAATQRREGSAEQTDSAMPTAQTVQTVRAHNISAIPGEGVQGDLPDGTAFTGTVFVGKPRDEVGRAALRRAASAHGVAASHVAVYQNDTFVGSITVADTVKPTSADAIAKLHQQGCRTI
;
A
#
# COMPACT_ATOMS: atom_id res chain seq x y z
N VAL A 1 -7.02 42.19 0.43
CA VAL A 1 -7.85 41.34 -0.45
C VAL A 1 -7.13 40.00 -0.74
N GLY A 2 -5.82 39.98 -1.00
CA GLY A 2 -5.08 38.77 -1.33
C GLY A 2 -4.97 37.76 -0.18
N THR A 3 -4.65 38.19 1.03
CA THR A 3 -4.53 37.34 2.23
C THR A 3 -5.86 36.70 2.63
N GLY A 4 -6.98 37.41 2.49
CA GLY A 4 -8.30 36.85 2.76
C GLY A 4 -8.69 35.73 1.79
N ARG A 5 -8.35 35.85 0.50
CA ARG A 5 -8.56 34.78 -0.49
C ARG A 5 -7.63 33.60 -0.25
N ALA A 6 -6.40 33.80 0.19
CA ALA A 6 -5.48 32.75 0.57
C ALA A 6 -6.02 31.98 1.78
N ALA A 7 -6.48 32.67 2.82
CA ALA A 7 -7.06 32.05 4.02
C ALA A 7 -8.30 31.20 3.71
N GLN A 8 -9.19 31.67 2.82
CA GLN A 8 -10.36 30.89 2.36
C GLN A 8 -9.98 29.58 1.65
N ARG A 9 -8.76 29.47 1.13
CA ARG A 9 -8.19 28.27 0.50
C ARG A 9 -7.27 27.48 1.41
N GLY A 10 -7.28 27.77 2.71
CA GLY A 10 -6.43 27.09 3.69
C GLY A 10 -4.95 27.50 3.66
N ILE A 11 -4.61 28.60 2.98
CA ILE A 11 -3.23 29.09 2.89
C ILE A 11 -3.00 30.16 3.96
N ILE A 12 -2.08 29.88 4.88
CA ILE A 12 -1.68 30.81 5.93
C ILE A 12 -0.47 31.62 5.45
N VAL A 13 -0.61 32.93 5.34
CA VAL A 13 0.45 33.84 4.93
C VAL A 13 0.98 34.59 6.14
N ARG A 14 2.29 34.46 6.41
CA ARG A 14 2.94 35.08 7.57
C ARG A 14 3.27 36.56 7.34
N SER A 15 3.56 36.95 6.11
CA SER A 15 3.89 38.37 5.78
C SER A 15 3.42 38.72 4.37
N GLN A 16 3.17 40.02 4.16
CA GLN A 16 2.81 40.54 2.85
C GLN A 16 3.98 40.47 1.86
N GLU A 17 5.21 40.67 2.33
CA GLU A 17 6.42 40.52 1.56
C GLU A 17 6.56 39.13 0.93
N THR A 18 6.14 38.05 1.65
CA THR A 18 6.12 36.70 1.14
C THR A 18 5.21 36.55 -0.08
N LEU A 19 4.02 37.19 -0.05
CA LEU A 19 3.08 37.19 -1.17
C LEU A 19 3.62 37.90 -2.41
N GLU A 20 4.39 38.97 -2.22
CA GLU A 20 5.03 39.71 -3.33
C GLU A 20 6.12 38.86 -3.98
N LYS A 21 6.94 38.19 -3.17
CA LYS A 21 8.03 37.31 -3.65
C LYS A 21 7.53 36.05 -4.38
N VAL A 22 6.33 35.55 -4.07
CA VAL A 22 5.74 34.39 -4.76
C VAL A 22 5.63 34.62 -6.27
N ARG A 23 5.47 35.87 -6.72
CA ARG A 23 5.39 36.22 -8.13
C ARG A 23 6.68 35.90 -8.93
N ASP A 24 7.82 35.91 -8.27
CA ASP A 24 9.13 35.74 -8.89
C ASP A 24 9.67 34.32 -8.77
N ILE A 25 8.87 33.40 -8.20
CA ILE A 25 9.23 31.97 -8.08
C ILE A 25 9.24 31.33 -9.46
N ASN A 26 10.36 30.72 -9.80
CA ASN A 26 10.55 29.95 -11.02
C ASN A 26 10.83 28.46 -10.77
N THR A 27 11.02 28.06 -9.51
CA THR A 27 11.30 26.69 -9.13
C THR A 27 10.55 26.35 -7.84
N VAL A 28 9.84 25.22 -7.84
CA VAL A 28 9.12 24.66 -6.69
C VAL A 28 9.71 23.30 -6.34
N VAL A 29 10.14 23.15 -5.09
CA VAL A 29 10.64 21.88 -4.56
C VAL A 29 9.54 21.26 -3.73
N PHE A 30 9.16 20.02 -4.04
CA PHE A 30 8.13 19.27 -3.31
C PHE A 30 8.79 18.24 -2.37
N ASP A 31 8.30 18.20 -1.13
CA ASP A 31 8.41 16.98 -0.35
C ASP A 31 7.45 15.92 -0.89
N LYS A 32 7.85 14.66 -0.86
CA LYS A 32 7.04 13.55 -1.38
C LYS A 32 5.90 13.20 -0.42
N THR A 33 6.27 12.82 0.81
CA THR A 33 5.35 12.18 1.75
C THR A 33 4.38 13.18 2.39
N GLY A 34 3.08 12.94 2.25
CA GLY A 34 2.02 13.84 2.74
C GLY A 34 1.80 15.10 1.89
N THR A 35 2.70 15.41 0.93
CA THR A 35 2.58 16.56 0.01
C THR A 35 2.11 16.10 -1.38
N ILE A 36 2.92 15.37 -2.11
CA ILE A 36 2.57 14.72 -3.40
C ILE A 36 1.69 13.51 -3.15
N THR A 37 1.96 12.78 -2.08
CA THR A 37 1.23 11.60 -1.63
C THR A 37 0.32 11.92 -0.44
N THR A 38 -0.57 11.02 -0.11
CA THR A 38 -1.48 11.14 1.03
C THR A 38 -0.78 10.95 2.37
N GLY A 39 0.39 10.31 2.39
CA GLY A 39 1.05 9.81 3.58
C GLY A 39 0.47 8.48 4.08
N GLU A 40 -0.52 7.92 3.37
CA GLU A 40 -1.13 6.63 3.69
C GLU A 40 -0.60 5.54 2.75
N MET A 41 -0.09 4.47 3.34
CA MET A 41 0.33 3.28 2.60
C MET A 41 -0.89 2.53 2.07
N SER A 42 -0.80 2.05 0.83
CA SER A 42 -1.81 1.18 0.21
C SER A 42 -1.16 0.06 -0.59
N VAL A 43 -1.86 -1.06 -0.72
CA VAL A 43 -1.44 -2.16 -1.61
C VAL A 43 -1.65 -1.72 -3.05
N SER A 44 -0.57 -1.62 -3.81
CA SER A 44 -0.60 -1.26 -5.23
C SER A 44 -0.65 -2.49 -6.14
N GLU A 45 -0.02 -3.59 -5.74
CA GLU A 45 0.00 -4.83 -6.52
C GLU A 45 0.14 -6.06 -5.63
N VAL A 46 -0.48 -7.16 -6.06
CA VAL A 46 -0.29 -8.51 -5.48
C VAL A 46 0.04 -9.46 -6.61
N LEU A 47 1.19 -10.09 -6.55
CA LEU A 47 1.68 -11.05 -7.54
C LEU A 47 1.72 -12.44 -6.92
N PRO A 48 0.69 -13.28 -7.18
CA PRO A 48 0.66 -14.67 -6.72
C PRO A 48 1.57 -15.56 -7.58
N VAL A 49 1.96 -16.71 -7.03
CA VAL A 49 2.52 -17.81 -7.84
C VAL A 49 1.40 -18.53 -8.60
N GLU A 50 1.79 -19.39 -9.56
CA GLU A 50 0.84 -20.25 -10.26
C GLU A 50 0.04 -21.14 -9.28
N GLY A 51 -1.27 -21.21 -9.49
CA GLY A 51 -2.19 -21.95 -8.61
C GLY A 51 -2.72 -21.19 -7.39
N MET A 52 -2.24 -19.96 -7.14
CA MET A 52 -2.75 -19.08 -6.09
C MET A 52 -3.47 -17.87 -6.69
N SER A 53 -4.50 -17.38 -6.02
CA SER A 53 -5.10 -16.09 -6.40
C SER A 53 -4.48 -14.92 -5.63
N ALA A 54 -4.56 -13.72 -6.21
CA ALA A 54 -4.14 -12.50 -5.50
C ALA A 54 -4.94 -12.27 -4.20
N THR A 55 -6.19 -12.73 -4.17
CA THR A 55 -7.05 -12.67 -2.98
C THR A 55 -6.56 -13.61 -1.89
N ASP A 56 -6.11 -14.82 -2.25
CA ASP A 56 -5.58 -15.80 -1.31
C ASP A 56 -4.28 -15.31 -0.68
N VAL A 57 -3.34 -14.81 -1.50
CA VAL A 57 -2.07 -14.24 -1.00
C VAL A 57 -2.33 -13.08 -0.04
N LEU A 58 -3.28 -12.21 -0.39
CA LEU A 58 -3.64 -11.07 0.44
C LEU A 58 -4.33 -11.51 1.75
N ALA A 59 -5.18 -12.54 1.69
CA ALA A 59 -5.85 -13.11 2.88
C ALA A 59 -4.85 -13.76 3.85
N LEU A 60 -3.89 -14.52 3.32
CA LEU A 60 -2.80 -15.11 4.10
C LEU A 60 -1.97 -14.03 4.81
N ALA A 61 -1.57 -13.00 4.07
CA ALA A 61 -0.80 -11.91 4.63
C ALA A 61 -1.58 -11.14 5.70
N ALA A 62 -2.86 -10.84 5.44
CA ALA A 62 -3.71 -10.13 6.39
C ALA A 62 -3.94 -10.93 7.69
N ALA A 63 -3.93 -12.27 7.62
CA ALA A 63 -4.12 -13.13 8.79
C ALA A 63 -3.04 -12.91 9.86
N VAL A 64 -1.78 -12.73 9.47
CA VAL A 64 -0.65 -12.49 10.38
C VAL A 64 -0.40 -11.02 10.68
N GLU A 65 -0.80 -10.11 9.78
CA GLU A 65 -0.69 -8.66 9.96
C GLU A 65 -1.87 -8.08 10.76
N TYR A 66 -2.87 -8.90 11.09
CA TYR A 66 -4.01 -8.44 11.87
C TYR A 66 -3.59 -7.98 13.27
N GLY A 67 -3.75 -6.70 13.53
CA GLY A 67 -3.27 -6.06 14.76
C GLY A 67 -1.84 -5.53 14.67
N SER A 68 -1.21 -5.59 13.50
CA SER A 68 0.09 -4.96 13.25
C SER A 68 -0.03 -3.43 13.30
N GLU A 69 0.82 -2.78 14.08
CA GLU A 69 0.94 -1.32 14.10
C GLU A 69 1.82 -0.79 12.95
N HIS A 70 2.44 -1.68 12.19
CA HIS A 70 3.31 -1.29 11.08
C HIS A 70 2.47 -0.79 9.89
N PRO A 71 2.80 0.35 9.26
CA PRO A 71 2.02 0.91 8.13
C PRO A 71 1.78 -0.07 6.98
N ILE A 72 2.75 -0.94 6.67
CA ILE A 72 2.61 -1.98 5.63
C ILE A 72 1.54 -3.00 6.05
N GLY A 73 1.57 -3.48 7.28
CA GLY A 73 0.59 -4.42 7.80
C GLY A 73 -0.83 -3.86 7.79
N ALA A 74 -0.99 -2.62 8.26
CA ALA A 74 -2.27 -1.91 8.21
C ALA A 74 -2.81 -1.77 6.77
N ALA A 75 -1.94 -1.46 5.80
CA ALA A 75 -2.31 -1.38 4.38
C ALA A 75 -2.77 -2.74 3.82
N ILE A 76 -2.09 -3.84 4.18
CA ILE A 76 -2.44 -5.21 3.76
C ILE A 76 -3.81 -5.60 4.32
N VAL A 77 -4.04 -5.39 5.62
CA VAL A 77 -5.33 -5.70 6.27
C VAL A 77 -6.48 -4.88 5.67
N LYS A 78 -6.27 -3.58 5.44
CA LYS A 78 -7.25 -2.69 4.79
C LYS A 78 -7.60 -3.20 3.38
N ALA A 79 -6.60 -3.55 2.57
CA ALA A 79 -6.81 -4.04 1.21
C ALA A 79 -7.54 -5.39 1.17
N ALA A 80 -7.23 -6.31 2.09
CA ALA A 80 -7.93 -7.58 2.21
C ALA A 80 -9.41 -7.39 2.55
N THR A 81 -9.74 -6.45 3.43
CA THR A 81 -11.13 -6.13 3.80
C THR A 81 -11.91 -5.54 2.62
N GLN A 82 -11.33 -4.56 1.92
CA GLN A 82 -11.98 -3.89 0.78
C GLN A 82 -12.27 -4.84 -0.39
N ARG A 83 -11.35 -5.77 -0.71
CA ARG A 83 -11.59 -6.76 -1.78
C ARG A 83 -12.74 -7.70 -1.46
N ARG A 84 -12.96 -8.00 -0.20
CA ARG A 84 -14.11 -8.83 0.24
C ARG A 84 -15.45 -8.12 0.05
N GLU A 85 -15.53 -6.84 0.40
CA GLU A 85 -16.73 -6.03 0.23
C GLU A 85 -17.12 -5.91 -1.26
N GLY A 86 -16.15 -5.63 -2.14
CA GLY A 86 -16.38 -5.56 -3.59
C GLY A 86 -16.74 -6.89 -4.25
N SER A 87 -16.38 -8.04 -3.65
CA SER A 87 -16.78 -9.35 -4.18
C SER A 87 -18.18 -9.78 -3.74
N ALA A 88 -18.71 -9.21 -2.66
CA ALA A 88 -20.05 -9.51 -2.14
C ALA A 88 -21.17 -8.84 -2.96
N GLU A 89 -20.88 -7.75 -3.66
CA GLU A 89 -21.85 -7.02 -4.47
C GLU A 89 -22.08 -7.60 -5.89
N GLN A 90 -21.27 -8.55 -6.35
CA GLN A 90 -21.32 -9.09 -7.72
C GLN A 90 -21.92 -10.50 -7.86
N THR A 91 -22.46 -11.11 -6.82
CA THR A 91 -23.08 -12.43 -6.89
C THR A 91 -24.60 -12.36 -6.83
N ASP A 92 -25.22 -11.91 -7.93
CA ASP A 92 -26.58 -12.31 -8.27
C ASP A 92 -26.48 -13.33 -9.42
N SER A 93 -26.37 -14.58 -9.10
CA SER A 93 -26.71 -15.80 -9.84
C SER A 93 -25.74 -16.98 -9.59
N ALA A 94 -26.30 -18.00 -8.96
CA ALA A 94 -26.03 -19.43 -9.08
C ALA A 94 -24.63 -19.96 -8.70
N MET A 95 -24.65 -20.77 -7.64
CA MET A 95 -23.70 -21.73 -7.06
C MET A 95 -22.73 -21.17 -6.01
N PRO A 96 -22.83 -21.65 -4.75
CA PRO A 96 -21.92 -21.30 -3.67
C PRO A 96 -20.65 -22.16 -3.76
N THR A 97 -19.66 -21.72 -4.52
CA THR A 97 -18.31 -22.32 -4.50
C THR A 97 -17.24 -21.31 -4.13
N ALA A 98 -17.63 -20.15 -3.62
CA ALA A 98 -16.73 -19.32 -2.82
C ALA A 98 -17.11 -19.56 -1.36
N GLN A 99 -16.47 -20.54 -0.71
CA GLN A 99 -16.46 -20.60 0.74
C GLN A 99 -16.09 -19.21 1.22
N THR A 100 -16.99 -18.60 1.97
CA THR A 100 -16.78 -17.39 2.74
C THR A 100 -15.44 -17.54 3.43
N VAL A 101 -14.38 -16.93 2.91
CA VAL A 101 -13.09 -16.86 3.59
C VAL A 101 -13.36 -15.96 4.79
N GLN A 102 -13.79 -16.59 5.89
CA GLN A 102 -13.87 -15.95 7.19
C GLN A 102 -12.54 -15.24 7.39
N THR A 103 -12.54 -14.10 8.05
CA THR A 103 -11.31 -13.40 8.40
C THR A 103 -10.48 -14.34 9.26
N VAL A 104 -9.66 -15.16 8.62
CA VAL A 104 -8.75 -16.07 9.29
C VAL A 104 -7.76 -15.18 10.02
N ARG A 105 -7.73 -15.26 11.33
CA ARG A 105 -6.73 -14.62 12.15
C ARG A 105 -5.72 -15.68 12.56
N ALA A 106 -4.46 -15.42 12.29
CA ALA A 106 -3.40 -16.27 12.78
C ALA A 106 -3.30 -16.13 14.32
N HIS A 107 -2.82 -17.16 14.95
CA HIS A 107 -2.43 -17.17 16.36
C HIS A 107 -0.92 -17.34 16.47
N ASN A 108 -0.37 -17.28 17.69
CA ASN A 108 1.08 -17.35 17.93
C ASN A 108 1.89 -16.34 17.06
N ILE A 109 1.29 -15.16 16.81
CA ILE A 109 1.94 -14.14 15.97
C ILE A 109 3.22 -13.66 16.65
N SER A 110 4.33 -13.70 15.91
CA SER A 110 5.61 -13.21 16.39
C SER A 110 6.31 -12.37 15.32
N ALA A 111 6.81 -11.21 15.71
CA ALA A 111 7.65 -10.39 14.86
C ALA A 111 9.09 -10.92 14.91
N ILE A 112 9.70 -11.09 13.75
CA ILE A 112 11.12 -11.46 13.60
C ILE A 112 11.87 -10.18 13.25
N PRO A 113 12.68 -9.63 14.20
CA PRO A 113 13.31 -8.33 14.04
C PRO A 113 14.11 -8.24 12.75
N GLY A 114 13.80 -7.23 11.93
CA GLY A 114 14.47 -6.98 10.66
C GLY A 114 14.13 -7.93 9.52
N GLU A 115 13.27 -8.91 9.72
CA GLU A 115 12.82 -9.88 8.69
C GLU A 115 11.36 -9.73 8.33
N GLY A 116 10.43 -9.77 9.30
CA GLY A 116 9.00 -9.74 9.05
C GLY A 116 8.18 -10.25 10.21
N VAL A 117 6.99 -10.77 9.93
CA VAL A 117 6.03 -11.32 10.90
C VAL A 117 5.64 -12.74 10.49
N GLN A 118 5.42 -13.60 11.47
CA GLN A 118 5.02 -14.99 11.30
C GLN A 118 3.90 -15.33 12.26
N GLY A 119 3.01 -16.26 11.86
CA GLY A 119 1.94 -16.77 12.73
C GLY A 119 1.38 -18.07 12.19
N ASP A 120 0.60 -18.76 13.02
CA ASP A 120 -0.01 -20.05 12.70
C ASP A 120 -1.48 -19.85 12.32
N LEU A 121 -1.92 -20.47 11.24
CA LEU A 121 -3.31 -20.47 10.84
C LEU A 121 -4.11 -21.49 11.65
N PRO A 122 -5.36 -21.19 12.03
CA PRO A 122 -6.20 -22.15 12.74
C PRO A 122 -6.57 -23.34 11.85
N ASP A 123 -6.70 -24.51 12.46
CA ASP A 123 -7.17 -25.72 11.79
C ASP A 123 -8.59 -25.57 11.26
N GLY A 124 -8.92 -26.26 10.17
CA GLY A 124 -10.26 -26.27 9.58
C GLY A 124 -10.59 -25.04 8.72
N THR A 125 -9.63 -24.19 8.43
CA THR A 125 -9.77 -23.09 7.47
C THR A 125 -9.33 -23.52 6.07
N ALA A 126 -9.58 -22.69 5.05
CA ALA A 126 -9.15 -22.94 3.68
C ALA A 126 -7.61 -23.04 3.54
N PHE A 127 -6.90 -22.40 4.48
CA PHE A 127 -5.43 -22.44 4.54
C PHE A 127 -5.01 -22.97 5.91
N THR A 128 -3.93 -23.75 5.95
CA THR A 128 -3.41 -24.36 7.18
C THR A 128 -1.91 -24.14 7.30
N GLY A 129 -1.41 -24.30 8.52
CA GLY A 129 0.01 -24.22 8.82
C GLY A 129 0.51 -22.81 9.11
N THR A 130 1.78 -22.58 8.91
CA THR A 130 2.46 -21.32 9.26
C THR A 130 2.48 -20.34 8.09
N VAL A 131 2.23 -19.07 8.36
CA VAL A 131 2.38 -17.99 7.37
C VAL A 131 3.50 -17.04 7.83
N PHE A 132 4.32 -16.61 6.89
CA PHE A 132 5.31 -15.56 7.08
C PHE A 132 5.14 -14.46 6.03
N VAL A 133 5.23 -13.21 6.48
CA VAL A 133 5.23 -12.00 5.63
C VAL A 133 6.45 -11.16 5.94
N GLY A 134 7.25 -10.83 4.93
CA GLY A 134 8.45 -10.04 5.18
C GLY A 134 9.48 -10.09 4.07
N LYS A 135 10.76 -10.06 4.46
CA LYS A 135 11.89 -10.20 3.54
C LYS A 135 11.91 -11.58 2.88
N PRO A 136 12.44 -11.69 1.65
CA PRO A 136 12.50 -12.98 0.96
C PRO A 136 13.47 -13.94 1.66
N ARG A 137 13.02 -15.18 1.89
CA ARG A 137 13.79 -16.24 2.56
C ARG A 137 14.55 -17.15 1.60
N ASP A 138 14.15 -17.16 0.31
CA ASP A 138 14.72 -18.01 -0.74
C ASP A 138 15.02 -17.21 -2.03
N GLU A 139 15.58 -17.87 -3.02
CA GLU A 139 15.93 -17.21 -4.29
C GLU A 139 14.69 -16.88 -5.13
N VAL A 140 13.60 -17.67 -5.03
CA VAL A 140 12.34 -17.40 -5.74
C VAL A 140 11.72 -16.11 -5.25
N GLY A 141 11.59 -15.95 -3.93
CA GLY A 141 11.11 -14.72 -3.32
C GLY A 141 12.02 -13.51 -3.61
N ARG A 142 13.35 -13.69 -3.55
CA ARG A 142 14.31 -12.63 -3.94
C ARG A 142 14.13 -12.20 -5.39
N ALA A 143 13.97 -13.13 -6.32
CA ALA A 143 13.75 -12.82 -7.72
C ALA A 143 12.42 -12.09 -7.95
N ALA A 144 11.35 -12.55 -7.27
CA ALA A 144 10.03 -11.91 -7.34
C ALA A 144 10.07 -10.45 -6.83
N LEU A 145 10.71 -10.21 -5.68
CA LEU A 145 10.83 -8.85 -5.13
C LEU A 145 11.71 -7.94 -6.00
N ARG A 146 12.78 -8.46 -6.60
CA ARG A 146 13.58 -7.69 -7.57
C ARG A 146 12.75 -7.26 -8.79
N ARG A 147 11.89 -8.15 -9.33
CA ARG A 147 10.97 -7.81 -10.44
C ARG A 147 9.99 -6.73 -10.02
N ALA A 148 9.36 -6.88 -8.87
CA ALA A 148 8.43 -5.87 -8.34
C ALA A 148 9.13 -4.51 -8.16
N ALA A 149 10.33 -4.48 -7.58
CA ALA A 149 11.11 -3.25 -7.40
C ALA A 149 11.48 -2.59 -8.74
N SER A 150 11.78 -3.37 -9.77
CA SER A 150 12.07 -2.85 -11.11
C SER A 150 10.84 -2.23 -11.78
N ALA A 151 9.63 -2.74 -11.48
CA ALA A 151 8.37 -2.25 -12.05
C ALA A 151 7.84 -1.00 -11.31
N HIS A 152 8.01 -0.93 -9.98
CA HIS A 152 7.40 0.13 -9.14
C HIS A 152 8.40 1.17 -8.63
N GLY A 153 9.71 0.97 -8.87
CA GLY A 153 10.76 1.88 -8.43
C GLY A 153 11.02 1.85 -6.92
N VAL A 154 11.94 2.72 -6.48
CA VAL A 154 12.44 2.77 -5.09
C VAL A 154 11.45 3.34 -4.05
N ALA A 155 10.32 3.86 -4.49
CA ALA A 155 9.33 4.50 -3.61
C ALA A 155 8.31 3.51 -3.01
N ALA A 156 8.33 2.25 -3.45
CA ALA A 156 7.47 1.19 -2.97
C ALA A 156 8.20 0.21 -2.04
N SER A 157 7.48 -0.36 -1.10
CA SER A 157 7.94 -1.46 -0.26
C SER A 157 7.39 -2.77 -0.79
N HIS A 158 8.22 -3.79 -0.83
CA HIS A 158 7.84 -5.11 -1.33
C HIS A 158 8.04 -6.15 -0.24
N VAL A 159 7.00 -6.96 0.01
CA VAL A 159 7.06 -8.06 0.97
C VAL A 159 6.77 -9.38 0.27
N ALA A 160 7.46 -10.41 0.69
CA ALA A 160 7.22 -11.80 0.28
C ALA A 160 6.25 -12.46 1.25
N VAL A 161 5.37 -13.31 0.73
CA VAL A 161 4.43 -14.11 1.51
C VAL A 161 4.79 -15.58 1.33
N TYR A 162 4.88 -16.27 2.46
CA TYR A 162 5.18 -17.70 2.51
C TYR A 162 4.10 -18.44 3.29
N GLN A 163 3.76 -19.63 2.84
CA GLN A 163 2.96 -20.59 3.59
C GLN A 163 3.75 -21.89 3.73
N ASN A 164 3.92 -22.40 4.96
CA ASN A 164 4.72 -23.58 5.26
C ASN A 164 6.11 -23.53 4.59
N ASP A 165 6.81 -22.38 4.72
CA ASP A 165 8.11 -22.07 4.12
C ASP A 165 8.15 -22.06 2.58
N THR A 166 7.02 -22.24 1.91
CA THR A 166 6.89 -22.15 0.46
C THR A 166 6.46 -20.75 0.05
N PHE A 167 7.17 -20.12 -0.89
CA PHE A 167 6.81 -18.83 -1.45
C PHE A 167 5.48 -18.91 -2.21
N VAL A 168 4.51 -18.09 -1.84
CA VAL A 168 3.16 -18.10 -2.44
C VAL A 168 2.83 -16.79 -3.18
N GLY A 169 3.63 -15.75 -3.00
CA GLY A 169 3.47 -14.50 -3.73
C GLY A 169 4.16 -13.32 -3.08
N SER A 170 4.06 -12.17 -3.73
CA SER A 170 4.56 -10.92 -3.21
C SER A 170 3.49 -9.83 -3.21
N ILE A 171 3.62 -8.89 -2.28
CA ILE A 171 2.73 -7.74 -2.14
C ILE A 171 3.60 -6.48 -2.23
N THR A 172 3.19 -5.56 -3.10
CA THR A 172 3.78 -4.21 -3.22
C THR A 172 2.89 -3.22 -2.51
N VAL A 173 3.50 -2.46 -1.61
CA VAL A 173 2.83 -1.41 -0.83
C VAL A 173 3.53 -0.09 -1.10
N ALA A 174 2.77 0.92 -1.46
CA ALA A 174 3.29 2.25 -1.78
C ALA A 174 2.44 3.34 -1.12
N ASP A 175 3.06 4.50 -0.91
CA ASP A 175 2.35 5.70 -0.49
C ASP A 175 1.52 6.23 -1.67
N THR A 176 0.24 6.46 -1.43
CA THR A 176 -0.73 6.80 -2.47
C THR A 176 -0.53 8.24 -2.95
N VAL A 177 -0.32 8.43 -4.26
CA VAL A 177 -0.27 9.77 -4.87
C VAL A 177 -1.67 10.41 -4.78
N LYS A 178 -1.73 11.67 -4.33
CA LYS A 178 -2.99 12.43 -4.29
C LYS A 178 -3.54 12.62 -5.70
N PRO A 179 -4.84 12.44 -5.94
CA PRO A 179 -5.45 12.62 -7.27
C PRO A 179 -5.18 14.01 -7.87
N THR A 180 -5.01 15.02 -7.01
CA THR A 180 -4.78 16.41 -7.42
C THR A 180 -3.32 16.76 -7.71
N SER A 181 -2.37 15.88 -7.40
CA SER A 181 -0.93 16.20 -7.50
C SER A 181 -0.46 16.37 -8.95
N ALA A 182 -0.91 15.50 -9.85
CA ALA A 182 -0.57 15.60 -11.27
C ALA A 182 -1.04 16.93 -11.88
N ASP A 183 -2.29 17.32 -11.61
CA ASP A 183 -2.87 18.58 -12.08
C ASP A 183 -2.15 19.80 -11.49
N ALA A 184 -1.78 19.74 -10.21
CA ALA A 184 -1.05 20.83 -9.56
C ALA A 184 0.33 21.05 -10.19
N ILE A 185 1.07 19.97 -10.46
CA ILE A 185 2.37 20.02 -11.14
C ILE A 185 2.22 20.55 -12.57
N ALA A 186 1.23 20.06 -13.33
CA ALA A 186 0.96 20.52 -14.68
C ALA A 186 0.65 22.03 -14.73
N LYS A 187 -0.12 22.55 -13.77
CA LYS A 187 -0.41 23.98 -13.69
C LYS A 187 0.84 24.82 -13.38
N LEU A 188 1.74 24.32 -12.52
CA LEU A 188 3.01 25.01 -12.24
C LEU A 188 3.90 25.06 -13.50
N HIS A 189 3.98 23.98 -14.26
CA HIS A 189 4.71 23.96 -15.53
C HIS A 189 4.13 24.94 -16.55
N GLN A 190 2.79 25.03 -16.64
CA GLN A 190 2.11 26.01 -17.52
C GLN A 190 2.41 27.45 -17.11
N GLN A 191 2.70 27.72 -15.84
CA GLN A 191 3.13 29.02 -15.34
C GLN A 191 4.63 29.28 -15.50
N GLY A 192 5.37 28.36 -16.11
CA GLY A 192 6.81 28.47 -16.32
C GLY A 192 7.65 28.06 -15.11
N CYS A 193 7.05 27.49 -14.06
CA CYS A 193 7.79 27.01 -12.91
C CYS A 193 8.41 25.61 -13.20
N ARG A 194 9.67 25.45 -12.81
CA ARG A 194 10.33 24.16 -12.75
C ARG A 194 9.96 23.46 -11.44
N THR A 195 9.70 22.15 -11.46
CA THR A 195 9.44 21.34 -10.27
C THR A 195 10.57 20.35 -10.01
N ILE A 196 10.89 20.15 -8.74
CA ILE A 196 11.92 19.23 -8.24
C ILE A 196 11.32 18.39 -7.12
#